data_f4d02f6bcf82624898acdb3bb3ecef16
#
_entry.id   f4d02f6bcf82624898acdb3bb3ecef16
#
_cell.length_a   1.000
_cell.length_b   1.000
_cell.length_c   1.000
_cell.angle_alpha   90.00
_cell.angle_beta   90.00
_cell.angle_gamma   90.00
#
_symmetry.space_group_name_H-M   'P 1'
#
loop_
_entity.id
_entity.type
_entity.pdbx_description
1 polymer ?
#
loop_
_entity_poly.entity_id
_entity_poly.type
_entity_poly.pdbx_seq_one_letter_code
_entity_poly.pdbx_strand_id
1 'polypeptide(L)'
;MKKSHLPVALEDRPCTSISYELKPKALDKWNSGIRAASSDNTISVLDVIGEDFWGEGVTAKRISAALRAIGNQDVVVNINSPGGDMFEGLAIYNLLRAHNGKVTVNILGIAASAASVIAMAGDEIRMGRGAFLMIHNCWAVGVGNRHDFAKLANDLAPFDKSMSDIYVARSGLPEETISQMMDNETYIGANDAIEKGFADSLLAADAMDDGDESPQAAIRKLDALLAKAKTPRSERRRLISALTRSMPSATSDPHGMPSATT
;
A
#
# COMPACT_ATOMS: atom_id res chain seq x y z
N MET A 1 17.06 12.54 -32.18
CA MET A 1 16.50 11.84 -31.02
C MET A 1 16.10 12.89 -29.99
N LYS A 2 14.80 13.15 -29.81
CA LYS A 2 14.30 14.09 -28.79
C LYS A 2 14.30 13.33 -27.46
N LYS A 3 15.11 13.78 -26.49
CA LYS A 3 15.03 13.29 -25.12
C LYS A 3 13.66 13.71 -24.56
N SER A 4 12.80 12.74 -24.26
CA SER A 4 11.58 12.98 -23.51
C SER A 4 11.99 13.40 -22.10
N HIS A 5 11.75 14.66 -21.75
CA HIS A 5 11.84 15.10 -20.37
C HIS A 5 10.69 14.45 -19.62
N LEU A 6 11.00 13.53 -18.70
CA LEU A 6 10.04 13.10 -17.68
C LEU A 6 9.62 14.34 -16.89
N PRO A 7 8.33 14.48 -16.54
CA PRO A 7 7.91 15.56 -15.66
C PRO A 7 8.73 15.49 -14.37
N VAL A 8 9.32 16.61 -14.00
CA VAL A 8 9.97 16.75 -12.70
C VAL A 8 8.88 16.55 -11.66
N ALA A 9 9.09 15.63 -10.71
CA ALA A 9 8.20 15.49 -9.58
C ALA A 9 8.10 16.85 -8.89
N LEU A 10 6.88 17.39 -8.77
CA LEU A 10 6.66 18.62 -8.03
C LEU A 10 7.14 18.38 -6.60
N GLU A 11 8.09 19.19 -6.14
CA GLU A 11 8.61 19.12 -4.76
C GLU A 11 7.52 19.45 -3.74
N ASP A 12 6.44 20.14 -4.17
CA ASP A 12 5.29 20.48 -3.36
C ASP A 12 4.09 19.62 -3.75
N ARG A 13 3.48 18.98 -2.75
CA ARG A 13 2.19 18.29 -2.90
C ARG A 13 1.12 19.33 -3.26
N PRO A 14 0.13 19.00 -4.11
CA PRO A 14 -0.93 19.93 -4.53
C PRO A 14 -1.69 20.58 -3.36
N CYS A 15 -1.67 19.94 -2.18
CA CYS A 15 -2.25 20.47 -0.94
C CYS A 15 -1.33 20.18 0.23
N THR A 16 -0.53 21.15 0.64
CA THR A 16 0.40 21.04 1.78
C THR A 16 -0.31 20.90 3.13
N SER A 17 -1.60 21.23 3.20
CA SER A 17 -2.44 21.11 4.41
C SER A 17 -3.10 19.74 4.58
N ILE A 18 -3.04 18.87 3.58
CA ILE A 18 -3.64 17.53 3.65
C ILE A 18 -2.55 16.53 4.07
N SER A 19 -2.67 16.01 5.29
CA SER A 19 -1.91 14.85 5.74
C SER A 19 -2.82 13.63 5.75
N TYR A 20 -2.34 12.53 5.15
CA TYR A 20 -3.06 11.27 5.26
C TYR A 20 -2.86 10.63 6.63
N GLU A 21 -3.89 9.96 7.11
CA GLU A 21 -3.78 9.01 8.22
C GLU A 21 -4.45 7.69 7.83
N LEU A 22 -3.99 6.60 8.44
CA LEU A 22 -4.59 5.30 8.22
C LEU A 22 -5.96 5.23 8.88
N LYS A 23 -6.95 4.73 8.15
CA LYS A 23 -8.27 4.46 8.73
C LYS A 23 -8.15 3.38 9.82
N PRO A 24 -8.60 3.65 11.06
CA PRO A 24 -8.48 2.69 12.16
C PRO A 24 -9.08 1.32 11.82
N LYS A 25 -10.25 1.29 11.17
CA LYS A 25 -10.91 0.04 10.78
C LYS A 25 -10.12 -0.79 9.76
N ALA A 26 -9.42 -0.14 8.83
CA ALA A 26 -8.56 -0.85 7.87
C ALA A 26 -7.33 -1.43 8.57
N LEU A 27 -6.73 -0.66 9.47
CA LEU A 27 -5.60 -1.10 10.28
C LEU A 27 -5.97 -2.28 11.19
N ASP A 28 -7.18 -2.26 11.76
CA ASP A 28 -7.70 -3.36 12.61
C ASP A 28 -7.86 -4.69 11.86
N LYS A 29 -8.16 -4.63 10.57
CA LYS A 29 -8.34 -5.81 9.72
C LYS A 29 -7.04 -6.27 9.05
N TRP A 30 -6.01 -5.44 9.06
CA TRP A 30 -4.73 -5.76 8.44
C TRP A 30 -3.89 -6.69 9.32
N ASN A 31 -3.46 -7.79 8.73
CA ASN A 31 -2.49 -8.70 9.34
C ASN A 31 -1.15 -8.59 8.61
N SER A 32 -0.21 -7.88 9.20
CA SER A 32 1.13 -7.64 8.64
C SER A 32 1.98 -8.92 8.48
N GLY A 33 1.55 -10.04 9.04
CA GLY A 33 2.25 -11.32 8.91
C GLY A 33 1.94 -12.10 7.62
N ILE A 34 0.89 -11.71 6.88
CA ILE A 34 0.54 -12.39 5.63
C ILE A 34 1.51 -11.98 4.52
N ARG A 35 2.17 -12.95 3.90
CA ARG A 35 3.14 -12.79 2.82
C ARG A 35 2.78 -13.70 1.64
N ALA A 36 3.46 -13.52 0.51
CA ALA A 36 3.40 -14.42 -0.63
C ALA A 36 4.79 -15.00 -0.92
N ALA A 37 4.82 -16.14 -1.59
CA ALA A 37 6.05 -16.68 -2.16
C ALA A 37 6.68 -15.64 -3.10
N SER A 38 7.99 -15.45 -2.99
CA SER A 38 8.73 -14.47 -3.79
C SER A 38 9.29 -15.12 -5.05
N SER A 39 9.26 -14.40 -6.16
CA SER A 39 9.95 -14.73 -7.41
C SER A 39 10.63 -13.48 -7.97
N ASP A 40 11.55 -13.64 -8.93
CA ASP A 40 12.36 -12.54 -9.47
C ASP A 40 11.55 -11.39 -10.09
N ASN A 41 10.32 -11.68 -10.55
CA ASN A 41 9.39 -10.70 -11.12
C ASN A 41 8.23 -10.35 -10.19
N THR A 42 8.41 -10.47 -8.87
CA THR A 42 7.39 -10.18 -7.87
C THR A 42 7.65 -8.85 -7.19
N ILE A 43 6.61 -8.03 -7.10
CA ILE A 43 6.59 -6.78 -6.32
C ILE A 43 5.68 -6.98 -5.10
N SER A 44 6.17 -6.61 -3.92
CA SER A 44 5.45 -6.75 -2.66
C SER A 44 4.94 -5.39 -2.16
N VAL A 45 3.62 -5.27 -2.02
CA VAL A 45 2.90 -4.15 -1.41
C VAL A 45 2.30 -4.65 -0.10
N LEU A 46 3.17 -4.87 0.89
CA LEU A 46 2.83 -5.58 2.13
C LEU A 46 2.87 -4.69 3.37
N ASP A 47 2.90 -3.38 3.17
CA ASP A 47 3.01 -2.39 4.22
C ASP A 47 2.15 -1.16 3.93
N VAL A 48 2.25 -0.14 4.78
CA VAL A 48 1.63 1.17 4.58
C VAL A 48 2.15 1.80 3.29
N ILE A 49 1.25 2.43 2.53
CA ILE A 49 1.59 3.19 1.33
C ILE A 49 2.15 4.56 1.75
N GLY A 50 3.31 4.92 1.19
CA GLY A 50 4.04 6.13 1.53
C GLY A 50 5.24 5.85 2.44
N GLU A 51 6.11 6.84 2.62
CA GLU A 51 7.26 6.73 3.50
C GLU A 51 6.84 6.82 4.96
N ASP A 52 7.35 5.91 5.77
CA ASP A 52 7.30 6.04 7.21
C ASP A 52 8.42 6.98 7.71
N PHE A 53 8.58 7.09 9.04
CA PHE A 53 9.62 7.94 9.63
C PHE A 53 11.05 7.47 9.31
N TRP A 54 11.22 6.19 9.02
CA TRP A 54 12.53 5.56 8.75
C TRP A 54 12.89 5.59 7.26
N GLY A 55 12.03 6.21 6.42
CA GLY A 55 12.15 6.16 4.96
C GLY A 55 11.79 4.78 4.39
N GLU A 56 11.09 3.96 5.20
CA GLU A 56 10.54 2.67 4.78
C GLU A 56 9.08 2.81 4.35
N GLY A 57 8.45 1.71 3.95
CA GLY A 57 7.10 1.70 3.42
C GLY A 57 7.06 1.56 1.90
N VAL A 58 5.87 1.50 1.33
CA VAL A 58 5.67 1.29 -0.11
C VAL A 58 5.56 2.63 -0.82
N THR A 59 6.56 2.96 -1.65
CA THR A 59 6.61 4.23 -2.38
C THR A 59 6.67 4.02 -3.88
N ALA A 60 6.19 4.99 -4.65
CA ALA A 60 6.29 5.00 -6.12
C ALA A 60 7.75 4.91 -6.59
N LYS A 61 8.68 5.50 -5.86
CA LYS A 61 10.13 5.41 -6.13
C LYS A 61 10.62 3.96 -6.06
N ARG A 62 10.25 3.21 -5.01
CA ARG A 62 10.62 1.80 -4.84
C ARG A 62 9.97 0.91 -5.90
N ILE A 63 8.69 1.10 -6.17
CA ILE A 63 7.99 0.36 -7.24
C ILE A 63 8.59 0.64 -8.60
N SER A 64 8.90 1.91 -8.92
CA SER A 64 9.57 2.28 -10.17
C SER A 64 10.95 1.62 -10.31
N ALA A 65 11.72 1.52 -9.22
CA ALA A 65 13.00 0.83 -9.22
C ALA A 65 12.84 -0.68 -9.48
N ALA A 66 11.86 -1.33 -8.84
CA ALA A 66 11.54 -2.74 -9.05
C ALA A 66 11.10 -3.02 -10.50
N LEU A 67 10.18 -2.22 -11.05
CA LEU A 67 9.74 -2.35 -12.43
C LEU A 67 10.89 -2.18 -13.43
N ARG A 68 11.83 -1.24 -13.19
CA ARG A 68 13.03 -1.10 -14.03
C ARG A 68 13.95 -2.33 -13.97
N ALA A 69 14.07 -2.95 -12.81
CA ALA A 69 14.87 -4.17 -12.66
C ALA A 69 14.24 -5.38 -13.37
N ILE A 70 12.90 -5.50 -13.30
CA ILE A 70 12.12 -6.54 -13.98
C ILE A 70 12.14 -6.33 -15.50
N GLY A 71 12.22 -5.10 -15.98
CA GLY A 71 12.20 -4.76 -17.40
C GLY A 71 10.78 -4.88 -17.99
N ASN A 72 10.65 -5.54 -19.14
CA ASN A 72 9.36 -5.71 -19.85
C ASN A 72 8.69 -7.06 -19.58
N GLN A 73 9.14 -7.80 -18.58
CA GLN A 73 8.55 -9.10 -18.24
C GLN A 73 7.22 -8.91 -17.52
N ASP A 74 6.41 -9.97 -17.51
CA ASP A 74 5.19 -10.00 -16.69
C ASP A 74 5.54 -9.85 -15.22
N VAL A 75 4.72 -9.12 -14.49
CA VAL A 75 4.93 -8.82 -13.06
C VAL A 75 3.78 -9.33 -12.21
N VAL A 76 4.11 -9.86 -11.04
CA VAL A 76 3.14 -10.24 -10.01
C VAL A 76 3.24 -9.23 -8.87
N VAL A 77 2.13 -8.61 -8.51
CA VAL A 77 2.04 -7.64 -7.41
C VAL A 77 1.24 -8.26 -6.26
N ASN A 78 1.92 -8.57 -5.17
CA ASN A 78 1.27 -9.14 -3.99
C ASN A 78 0.90 -8.02 -3.01
N ILE A 79 -0.39 -7.92 -2.66
CA ILE A 79 -0.93 -6.84 -1.82
C ILE A 79 -1.47 -7.40 -0.51
N ASN A 80 -1.01 -6.82 0.60
CA ASN A 80 -1.60 -6.92 1.92
C ASN A 80 -1.32 -5.63 2.68
N SER A 81 -2.12 -4.60 2.45
CA SER A 81 -1.85 -3.23 2.93
C SER A 81 -3.12 -2.54 3.40
N PRO A 82 -3.06 -1.80 4.52
CA PRO A 82 -4.17 -0.97 5.01
C PRO A 82 -4.34 0.33 4.22
N GLY A 83 -3.52 0.57 3.20
CA GLY A 83 -3.46 1.82 2.46
C GLY A 83 -2.44 2.81 3.03
N GLY A 84 -2.67 4.09 2.84
CA GLY A 84 -1.78 5.16 3.28
C GLY A 84 -1.90 6.40 2.40
N ASP A 85 -0.77 6.93 1.94
CA ASP A 85 -0.71 8.12 1.11
C ASP A 85 -1.37 7.88 -0.25
N MET A 86 -2.42 8.64 -0.53
CA MET A 86 -3.19 8.54 -1.77
C MET A 86 -2.35 8.94 -3.00
N PHE A 87 -1.51 9.96 -2.88
CA PHE A 87 -0.69 10.42 -4.03
C PHE A 87 0.34 9.37 -4.42
N GLU A 88 0.95 8.72 -3.44
CA GLU A 88 1.81 7.55 -3.67
C GLU A 88 1.01 6.40 -4.29
N GLY A 89 -0.21 6.13 -3.80
CA GLY A 89 -1.10 5.12 -4.35
C GLY A 89 -1.45 5.35 -5.82
N LEU A 90 -1.85 6.58 -6.18
CA LEU A 90 -2.14 6.96 -7.57
C LEU A 90 -0.89 6.90 -8.46
N ALA A 91 0.26 7.33 -7.94
CA ALA A 91 1.51 7.24 -8.69
C ALA A 91 1.91 5.79 -8.97
N ILE A 92 1.76 4.89 -7.97
CA ILE A 92 2.02 3.45 -8.12
C ILE A 92 1.03 2.83 -9.11
N TYR A 93 -0.27 3.16 -9.03
CA TYR A 93 -1.27 2.73 -10.00
C TYR A 93 -0.84 3.08 -11.43
N ASN A 94 -0.46 4.33 -11.67
CA ASN A 94 -0.04 4.78 -13.00
C ASN A 94 1.25 4.10 -13.47
N LEU A 95 2.23 3.85 -12.58
CA LEU A 95 3.45 3.12 -12.92
C LEU A 95 3.16 1.68 -13.37
N LEU A 96 2.25 1.00 -12.66
CA LEU A 96 1.84 -0.36 -13.02
C LEU A 96 1.04 -0.38 -14.32
N ARG A 97 0.13 0.59 -14.54
CA ARG A 97 -0.63 0.72 -15.80
C ARG A 97 0.25 1.06 -17.01
N ALA A 98 1.38 1.74 -16.79
CA ALA A 98 2.34 2.06 -17.84
C ALA A 98 3.34 0.94 -18.12
N HIS A 99 3.30 -0.16 -17.36
CA HIS A 99 4.19 -1.29 -17.54
C HIS A 99 3.86 -2.05 -18.84
N ASN A 100 4.89 -2.49 -19.59
CA ASN A 100 4.68 -3.16 -20.87
C ASN A 100 4.34 -4.66 -20.76
N GLY A 101 4.73 -5.32 -19.65
CA GLY A 101 4.36 -6.71 -19.36
C GLY A 101 2.99 -6.81 -18.70
N LYS A 102 2.41 -8.01 -18.64
CA LYS A 102 1.17 -8.29 -17.93
C LYS A 102 1.36 -8.03 -16.43
N VAL A 103 0.44 -7.30 -15.80
CA VAL A 103 0.39 -7.08 -14.36
C VAL A 103 -0.65 -7.99 -13.74
N THR A 104 -0.22 -8.95 -12.93
CA THR A 104 -1.12 -9.80 -12.13
C THR A 104 -1.08 -9.34 -10.67
N VAL A 105 -2.22 -8.99 -10.11
CA VAL A 105 -2.34 -8.59 -8.71
C VAL A 105 -2.91 -9.73 -7.89
N ASN A 106 -2.25 -10.05 -6.78
CA ASN A 106 -2.74 -11.00 -5.78
C ASN A 106 -3.06 -10.26 -4.48
N ILE A 107 -4.31 -10.26 -4.04
CA ILE A 107 -4.73 -9.71 -2.75
C ILE A 107 -4.72 -10.83 -1.72
N LEU A 108 -3.76 -10.78 -0.79
CA LEU A 108 -3.49 -11.88 0.15
C LEU A 108 -4.39 -11.82 1.40
N GLY A 109 -4.56 -10.64 1.95
CA GLY A 109 -5.36 -10.39 3.16
C GLY A 109 -6.27 -9.19 2.99
N ILE A 110 -5.72 -8.00 2.86
CA ILE A 110 -6.48 -6.79 2.63
C ILE A 110 -5.79 -5.87 1.62
N ALA A 111 -6.57 -5.27 0.73
CA ALA A 111 -6.16 -4.10 -0.04
C ALA A 111 -7.14 -2.96 0.26
N ALA A 112 -6.76 -2.06 1.17
CA ALA A 112 -7.65 -1.00 1.63
C ALA A 112 -7.17 0.37 1.15
N SER A 113 -8.12 1.29 0.88
CA SER A 113 -7.81 2.70 0.60
C SER A 113 -6.84 2.84 -0.59
N ALA A 114 -5.73 3.54 -0.45
CA ALA A 114 -4.70 3.68 -1.50
C ALA A 114 -4.23 2.32 -2.07
N ALA A 115 -4.18 1.26 -1.26
CA ALA A 115 -3.81 -0.07 -1.72
C ALA A 115 -4.89 -0.71 -2.62
N SER A 116 -6.18 -0.39 -2.40
CA SER A 116 -7.24 -0.84 -3.31
C SER A 116 -7.17 -0.15 -4.66
N VAL A 117 -6.77 1.13 -4.70
CA VAL A 117 -6.48 1.85 -5.95
C VAL A 117 -5.33 1.18 -6.71
N ILE A 118 -4.22 0.86 -6.01
CA ILE A 118 -3.10 0.14 -6.60
C ILE A 118 -3.55 -1.21 -7.19
N ALA A 119 -4.42 -1.93 -6.47
CA ALA A 119 -4.92 -3.23 -6.93
C ALA A 119 -5.64 -3.13 -8.29
N MET A 120 -6.36 -2.04 -8.55
CA MET A 120 -7.07 -1.82 -9.83
C MET A 120 -6.13 -1.65 -11.03
N ALA A 121 -4.83 -1.55 -10.83
CA ALA A 121 -3.86 -1.52 -11.91
C ALA A 121 -3.64 -2.88 -12.57
N GLY A 122 -4.06 -3.98 -11.94
CA GLY A 122 -3.88 -5.33 -12.46
C GLY A 122 -4.66 -5.58 -13.75
N ASP A 123 -3.99 -6.22 -14.72
CA ASP A 123 -4.66 -6.82 -15.88
C ASP A 123 -5.45 -8.07 -15.45
N GLU A 124 -4.97 -8.73 -14.40
CA GLU A 124 -5.64 -9.82 -13.70
C GLU A 124 -5.52 -9.60 -12.19
N ILE A 125 -6.66 -9.66 -11.48
CA ILE A 125 -6.73 -9.48 -10.03
C ILE A 125 -7.27 -10.74 -9.39
N ARG A 126 -6.47 -11.35 -8.51
CA ARG A 126 -6.82 -12.57 -7.77
C ARG A 126 -6.93 -12.27 -6.28
N MET A 127 -7.92 -12.81 -5.62
CA MET A 127 -8.13 -12.59 -4.19
C MET A 127 -8.06 -13.90 -3.39
N GLY A 128 -7.32 -13.88 -2.29
CA GLY A 128 -7.43 -14.95 -1.29
C GLY A 128 -8.86 -15.09 -0.79
N ARG A 129 -9.32 -16.32 -0.46
CA ARG A 129 -10.71 -16.58 -0.06
C ARG A 129 -11.19 -15.74 1.12
N GLY A 130 -10.29 -15.41 2.05
CA GLY A 130 -10.58 -14.55 3.21
C GLY A 130 -10.12 -13.12 3.03
N ALA A 131 -9.67 -12.73 1.83
CA ALA A 131 -9.19 -11.39 1.56
C ALA A 131 -10.34 -10.40 1.35
N PHE A 132 -10.01 -9.11 1.56
CA PHE A 132 -10.94 -8.01 1.38
C PHE A 132 -10.32 -6.89 0.55
N LEU A 133 -11.14 -6.28 -0.29
CA LEU A 133 -10.95 -4.90 -0.75
C LEU A 133 -11.68 -3.95 0.21
N MET A 134 -11.15 -2.74 0.40
CA MET A 134 -11.90 -1.66 1.06
C MET A 134 -11.74 -0.37 0.28
N ILE A 135 -12.87 0.20 -0.10
CA ILE A 135 -12.95 1.46 -0.82
C ILE A 135 -13.66 2.52 0.05
N HIS A 136 -13.15 3.72 0.01
CA HIS A 136 -13.72 4.87 0.73
C HIS A 136 -13.26 6.19 0.10
N ASN A 137 -13.89 7.30 0.49
CA ASN A 137 -13.48 8.65 0.11
C ASN A 137 -12.12 9.01 0.71
N CYS A 138 -11.43 9.94 0.11
CA CYS A 138 -10.21 10.52 0.65
C CYS A 138 -10.43 10.98 2.09
N TRP A 139 -9.46 10.69 2.94
CA TRP A 139 -9.52 11.03 4.34
C TRP A 139 -8.34 11.93 4.73
N ALA A 140 -8.65 13.02 5.43
CA ALA A 140 -7.67 13.98 5.91
C ALA A 140 -8.01 14.43 7.33
N VAL A 141 -6.98 14.89 8.05
CA VAL A 141 -7.15 15.59 9.33
C VAL A 141 -7.00 17.08 9.06
N GLY A 142 -7.98 17.85 9.51
CA GLY A 142 -7.97 19.31 9.43
C GLY A 142 -8.14 19.95 10.79
N VAL A 143 -7.59 21.15 10.94
CA VAL A 143 -7.82 22.03 12.10
C VAL A 143 -8.17 23.41 11.56
N GLY A 144 -9.29 23.97 12.01
CA GLY A 144 -9.74 25.26 11.51
C GLY A 144 -11.16 25.60 11.92
N ASN A 145 -11.68 26.69 11.39
CA ASN A 145 -13.07 27.09 11.53
C ASN A 145 -13.96 26.47 10.42
N ARG A 146 -15.26 26.77 10.42
CA ARG A 146 -16.20 26.22 9.43
C ARG A 146 -15.84 26.50 7.97
N HIS A 147 -15.16 27.62 7.67
CA HIS A 147 -14.76 27.97 6.32
C HIS A 147 -13.57 27.13 5.87
N ASP A 148 -12.63 26.86 6.80
CA ASP A 148 -11.48 26.00 6.55
C ASP A 148 -11.93 24.54 6.27
N PHE A 149 -12.91 24.03 7.03
CA PHE A 149 -13.50 22.71 6.79
C PHE A 149 -14.28 22.65 5.48
N ALA A 150 -15.05 23.70 5.14
CA ALA A 150 -15.76 23.75 3.85
C ALA A 150 -14.76 23.76 2.67
N LYS A 151 -13.66 24.52 2.80
CA LYS A 151 -12.58 24.51 1.82
C LYS A 151 -11.93 23.14 1.71
N LEU A 152 -11.58 22.50 2.82
CA LEU A 152 -10.98 21.17 2.85
C LEU A 152 -11.88 20.13 2.16
N ALA A 153 -13.19 20.16 2.43
CA ALA A 153 -14.15 19.28 1.77
C ALA A 153 -14.14 19.46 0.24
N ASN A 154 -14.14 20.72 -0.24
CA ASN A 154 -14.06 21.02 -1.67
C ASN A 154 -12.71 20.58 -2.27
N ASP A 155 -11.61 20.72 -1.54
CA ASP A 155 -10.28 20.32 -1.97
C ASP A 155 -10.14 18.79 -2.08
N LEU A 156 -10.92 18.01 -1.29
CA LEU A 156 -10.93 16.54 -1.34
C LEU A 156 -11.76 15.97 -2.50
N ALA A 157 -12.83 16.65 -2.91
CA ALA A 157 -13.77 16.14 -3.91
C ALA A 157 -13.12 15.71 -5.26
N PRO A 158 -12.13 16.42 -5.84
CA PRO A 158 -11.44 15.98 -7.05
C PRO A 158 -10.69 14.66 -6.87
N PHE A 159 -10.20 14.38 -5.66
CA PHE A 159 -9.49 13.13 -5.37
C PHE A 159 -10.46 11.95 -5.24
N ASP A 160 -11.60 12.16 -4.59
CA ASP A 160 -12.68 11.18 -4.53
C ASP A 160 -13.16 10.83 -5.94
N LYS A 161 -13.34 11.83 -6.79
CA LYS A 161 -13.71 11.62 -8.19
C LYS A 161 -12.65 10.79 -8.94
N SER A 162 -11.37 11.11 -8.77
CA SER A 162 -10.27 10.37 -9.42
C SER A 162 -10.24 8.90 -9.02
N MET A 163 -10.44 8.60 -7.73
CA MET A 163 -10.52 7.22 -7.24
C MET A 163 -11.77 6.52 -7.74
N SER A 164 -12.92 7.21 -7.72
CA SER A 164 -14.18 6.69 -8.26
C SER A 164 -14.03 6.28 -9.73
N ASP A 165 -13.39 7.11 -10.55
CA ASP A 165 -13.17 6.83 -11.98
C ASP A 165 -12.33 5.54 -12.17
N ILE A 166 -11.34 5.30 -11.34
CA ILE A 166 -10.54 4.07 -11.37
C ILE A 166 -11.40 2.85 -11.04
N TYR A 167 -12.23 2.93 -9.99
CA TYR A 167 -13.10 1.83 -9.61
C TYR A 167 -14.21 1.56 -10.65
N VAL A 168 -14.79 2.62 -11.24
CA VAL A 168 -15.76 2.52 -12.35
C VAL A 168 -15.12 1.84 -13.55
N ALA A 169 -13.94 2.29 -13.96
CA ALA A 169 -13.21 1.73 -15.10
C ALA A 169 -12.88 0.24 -14.90
N ARG A 170 -12.60 -0.19 -13.67
CA ARG A 170 -12.30 -1.58 -13.38
C ARG A 170 -13.54 -2.45 -13.24
N SER A 171 -14.53 -2.02 -12.46
CA SER A 171 -15.70 -2.83 -12.12
C SER A 171 -16.80 -2.80 -13.18
N GLY A 172 -16.89 -1.74 -13.96
CA GLY A 172 -18.01 -1.48 -14.85
C GLY A 172 -19.30 -1.07 -14.14
N LEU A 173 -19.28 -0.87 -12.82
CA LEU A 173 -20.43 -0.41 -12.05
C LEU A 173 -20.70 1.08 -12.33
N PRO A 174 -21.97 1.53 -12.21
CA PRO A 174 -22.31 2.94 -12.31
C PRO A 174 -21.55 3.80 -11.29
N GLU A 175 -21.18 5.02 -11.68
CA GLU A 175 -20.46 5.97 -10.81
C GLU A 175 -21.20 6.24 -9.50
N GLU A 176 -22.53 6.38 -9.54
CA GLU A 176 -23.36 6.59 -8.36
C GLU A 176 -23.23 5.40 -7.37
N THR A 177 -23.17 4.17 -7.86
CA THR A 177 -22.99 2.98 -7.04
C THR A 177 -21.60 2.99 -6.36
N ILE A 178 -20.55 3.32 -7.13
CA ILE A 178 -19.19 3.44 -6.58
C ILE A 178 -19.13 4.55 -5.54
N SER A 179 -19.69 5.72 -5.80
CA SER A 179 -19.72 6.83 -4.83
C SER A 179 -20.42 6.44 -3.55
N GLN A 180 -21.57 5.76 -3.61
CA GLN A 180 -22.27 5.26 -2.43
C GLN A 180 -21.44 4.22 -1.66
N MET A 181 -20.72 3.35 -2.37
CA MET A 181 -19.83 2.38 -1.73
C MET A 181 -18.64 3.07 -1.04
N MET A 182 -18.09 4.13 -1.64
CA MET A 182 -17.01 4.93 -1.04
C MET A 182 -17.50 5.70 0.19
N ASP A 183 -18.66 6.34 0.13
CA ASP A 183 -19.30 7.04 1.24
C ASP A 183 -19.53 6.12 2.46
N ASN A 184 -19.86 4.85 2.20
CA ASN A 184 -20.13 3.84 3.22
C ASN A 184 -18.89 3.08 3.72
N GLU A 185 -17.68 3.45 3.29
CA GLU A 185 -16.44 2.72 3.63
C GLU A 185 -16.61 1.20 3.40
N THR A 186 -16.89 0.80 2.16
CA THR A 186 -17.33 -0.57 1.86
C THR A 186 -16.17 -1.56 1.87
N TYR A 187 -16.33 -2.62 2.65
CA TYR A 187 -15.47 -3.81 2.61
C TYR A 187 -16.09 -4.85 1.69
N ILE A 188 -15.34 -5.28 0.69
CA ILE A 188 -15.78 -6.17 -0.38
C ILE A 188 -15.01 -7.49 -0.23
N GLY A 189 -15.69 -8.57 0.12
CA GLY A 189 -15.08 -9.91 0.21
C GLY A 189 -14.77 -10.48 -1.17
N ALA A 190 -13.95 -11.53 -1.22
CA ALA A 190 -13.42 -12.05 -2.48
C ALA A 190 -14.51 -12.44 -3.50
N ASN A 191 -15.56 -13.14 -3.08
CA ASN A 191 -16.66 -13.53 -3.98
C ASN A 191 -17.45 -12.31 -4.50
N ASP A 192 -17.75 -11.37 -3.61
CA ASP A 192 -18.45 -10.13 -3.97
C ASP A 192 -17.60 -9.27 -4.91
N ALA A 193 -16.27 -9.26 -4.71
CA ALA A 193 -15.35 -8.54 -5.57
C ALA A 193 -15.34 -9.11 -7.00
N ILE A 194 -15.41 -10.43 -7.13
CA ILE A 194 -15.49 -11.09 -8.44
C ILE A 194 -16.85 -10.79 -9.09
N GLU A 195 -17.94 -10.93 -8.35
CA GLU A 195 -19.28 -10.66 -8.85
C GLU A 195 -19.45 -9.20 -9.35
N LYS A 196 -18.84 -8.26 -8.62
CA LYS A 196 -18.89 -6.83 -8.92
C LYS A 196 -17.81 -6.35 -9.90
N GLY A 197 -16.97 -7.24 -10.43
CA GLY A 197 -15.93 -6.91 -11.41
C GLY A 197 -14.67 -6.24 -10.85
N PHE A 198 -14.50 -6.16 -9.53
CA PHE A 198 -13.27 -5.66 -8.92
C PHE A 198 -12.12 -6.68 -9.00
N ALA A 199 -12.44 -7.96 -9.01
CA ALA A 199 -11.48 -9.05 -9.13
C ALA A 199 -11.93 -10.06 -10.20
N ASP A 200 -10.99 -10.89 -10.68
CA ASP A 200 -11.24 -11.86 -11.75
C ASP A 200 -11.42 -13.28 -11.22
N SER A 201 -10.67 -13.64 -10.16
CA SER A 201 -10.68 -15.01 -9.64
C SER A 201 -10.21 -15.11 -8.19
N LEU A 202 -10.40 -16.29 -7.61
CA LEU A 202 -9.79 -16.63 -6.32
C LEU A 202 -8.32 -17.01 -6.51
N LEU A 203 -7.49 -16.60 -5.55
CA LEU A 203 -6.09 -17.01 -5.47
C LEU A 203 -6.00 -18.47 -5.03
N ALA A 204 -5.10 -19.23 -5.65
CA ALA A 204 -4.81 -20.60 -5.22
C ALA A 204 -4.19 -20.61 -3.81
N ALA A 205 -4.50 -21.63 -3.01
CA ALA A 205 -4.11 -21.69 -1.59
C ALA A 205 -2.57 -21.80 -1.40
N ASP A 206 -1.86 -22.37 -2.35
CA ASP A 206 -0.41 -22.56 -2.37
C ASP A 206 0.39 -21.30 -2.75
N ALA A 207 -0.30 -20.23 -3.14
CA ALA A 207 0.33 -18.94 -3.43
C ALA A 207 0.55 -18.06 -2.18
N MET A 208 0.19 -18.53 -1.00
CA MET A 208 0.32 -17.81 0.28
C MET A 208 1.40 -18.45 1.16
N ASP A 209 2.28 -17.63 1.75
CA ASP A 209 3.34 -18.06 2.67
C ASP A 209 3.13 -17.41 4.06
N ASP A 210 3.44 -18.16 5.12
CA ASP A 210 3.23 -17.78 6.51
C ASP A 210 4.54 -17.33 7.18
N GLY A 211 4.97 -16.07 6.94
CA GLY A 211 5.79 -15.44 7.95
C GLY A 211 7.18 -14.90 7.58
N ASP A 212 7.33 -13.61 7.70
CA ASP A 212 8.59 -12.90 7.83
C ASP A 212 8.87 -12.64 9.33
N GLU A 213 9.91 -13.28 9.88
CA GLU A 213 10.40 -13.09 11.27
C GLU A 213 11.52 -12.04 11.34
N SER A 214 11.74 -11.25 10.28
CA SER A 214 12.77 -10.21 10.29
C SER A 214 12.54 -9.17 11.39
N PRO A 215 13.62 -8.55 11.92
CA PRO A 215 13.50 -7.44 12.87
C PRO A 215 12.63 -6.30 12.34
N GLN A 216 12.66 -6.04 11.03
CA GLN A 216 11.84 -5.03 10.35
C GLN A 216 10.36 -5.41 10.37
N ALA A 217 10.02 -6.68 10.15
CA ALA A 217 8.64 -7.16 10.28
C ALA A 217 8.14 -7.04 11.73
N ALA A 218 8.97 -7.33 12.71
CA ALA A 218 8.64 -7.16 14.11
C ALA A 218 8.36 -5.68 14.47
N ILE A 219 9.16 -4.76 13.96
CA ILE A 219 8.96 -3.32 14.12
C ILE A 219 7.64 -2.87 13.48
N ARG A 220 7.34 -3.29 12.23
CA ARG A 220 6.06 -3.00 11.56
C ARG A 220 4.87 -3.52 12.36
N LYS A 221 4.98 -4.76 12.86
CA LYS A 221 3.94 -5.39 13.69
C LYS A 221 3.71 -4.61 14.98
N LEU A 222 4.78 -4.13 15.62
CA LEU A 222 4.70 -3.30 16.81
C LEU A 222 4.05 -1.93 16.51
N ASP A 223 4.43 -1.25 15.42
CA ASP A 223 3.81 0.02 15.03
C ASP A 223 2.31 -0.15 14.78
N ALA A 224 1.92 -1.22 14.08
CA ALA A 224 0.53 -1.57 13.84
C ALA A 224 -0.24 -1.81 15.15
N LEU A 225 0.34 -2.54 16.12
CA LEU A 225 -0.27 -2.77 17.44
C LEU A 225 -0.45 -1.48 18.23
N LEU A 226 0.55 -0.59 18.22
CA LEU A 226 0.47 0.71 18.89
C LEU A 226 -0.56 1.64 18.22
N ALA A 227 -0.67 1.60 16.88
CA ALA A 227 -1.70 2.30 16.15
C ALA A 227 -3.11 1.78 16.52
N LYS A 228 -3.28 0.47 16.62
CA LYS A 228 -4.50 -0.19 17.08
C LYS A 228 -4.90 0.21 18.49
N ALA A 229 -3.89 0.43 19.37
CA ALA A 229 -4.07 0.98 20.70
C ALA A 229 -4.35 2.49 20.72
N LYS A 230 -4.56 3.12 19.55
CA LYS A 230 -4.81 4.57 19.38
C LYS A 230 -3.66 5.46 19.90
N THR A 231 -2.44 4.94 19.92
CA THR A 231 -1.25 5.70 20.31
C THR A 231 -0.92 6.72 19.20
N PRO A 232 -0.75 8.02 19.52
CA PRO A 232 -0.39 9.04 18.54
C PRO A 232 0.88 8.71 17.76
N ARG A 233 0.93 9.04 16.47
CA ARG A 233 2.06 8.71 15.57
C ARG A 233 3.42 9.21 16.12
N SER A 234 3.47 10.39 16.71
CA SER A 234 4.68 10.95 17.35
C SER A 234 5.18 10.10 18.51
N GLU A 235 4.27 9.56 19.31
CA GLU A 235 4.60 8.71 20.45
C GLU A 235 5.02 7.30 20.00
N ARG A 236 4.35 6.71 19.02
CA ARG A 236 4.75 5.43 18.41
C ARG A 236 6.18 5.50 17.88
N ARG A 237 6.52 6.56 17.14
CA ARG A 237 7.88 6.82 16.66
C ARG A 237 8.89 6.85 17.77
N ARG A 238 8.59 7.58 18.87
CA ARG A 238 9.47 7.67 20.01
C ARG A 238 9.72 6.32 20.67
N LEU A 239 8.67 5.52 20.87
CA LEU A 239 8.74 4.20 21.48
C LEU A 239 9.55 3.22 20.62
N ILE A 240 9.25 3.13 19.34
CA ILE A 240 9.96 2.26 18.40
C ILE A 240 11.44 2.66 18.29
N SER A 241 11.73 3.97 18.20
CA SER A 241 13.09 4.49 18.14
C SER A 241 13.90 4.15 19.41
N ALA A 242 13.28 4.17 20.59
CA ALA A 242 13.92 3.79 21.83
C ALA A 242 14.26 2.29 21.84
N LEU A 243 13.36 1.44 21.34
CA LEU A 243 13.58 -0.01 21.26
C LEU A 243 14.70 -0.36 20.27
N THR A 244 14.69 0.23 19.06
CA THR A 244 15.69 -0.06 18.03
C THR A 244 17.09 0.42 18.39
N ARG A 245 17.23 1.50 19.15
CA ARG A 245 18.53 1.98 19.67
C ARG A 245 19.13 1.07 20.75
N SER A 246 18.31 0.30 21.44
CA SER A 246 18.76 -0.63 22.49
C SER A 246 19.09 -2.03 21.96
N MET A 247 18.81 -2.32 20.67
CA MET A 247 19.18 -3.60 20.07
C MET A 247 20.66 -3.60 19.68
N PRO A 248 21.47 -4.59 20.10
CA PRO A 248 22.84 -4.71 19.64
C PRO A 248 22.87 -4.91 18.13
N SER A 249 23.69 -4.12 17.44
CA SER A 249 23.97 -4.33 16.02
C SER A 249 24.60 -5.71 15.86
N ALA A 250 23.95 -6.62 15.16
CA ALA A 250 24.52 -7.90 14.77
C ALA A 250 25.56 -7.65 13.67
N THR A 251 26.73 -7.19 14.05
CA THR A 251 27.93 -7.26 13.22
C THR A 251 28.37 -8.71 13.17
N SER A 252 28.01 -9.43 12.13
CA SER A 252 28.66 -10.67 11.76
C SER A 252 30.09 -10.36 11.36
N ASP A 253 31.03 -10.71 12.23
CA ASP A 253 32.45 -10.70 11.93
C ASP A 253 32.78 -12.02 11.21
N PRO A 254 33.16 -12.05 9.91
CA PRO A 254 33.38 -13.29 9.18
C PRO A 254 34.87 -13.72 9.17
N HIS A 255 35.70 -13.22 10.07
CA HIS A 255 37.12 -13.59 10.11
C HIS A 255 37.61 -13.94 11.50
N GLY A 256 37.45 -15.19 11.86
CA GLY A 256 38.14 -15.84 12.99
C GLY A 256 38.60 -17.23 12.55
N MET A 257 39.61 -17.33 11.67
CA MET A 257 40.36 -18.59 11.52
C MET A 257 41.39 -18.73 12.65
N PRO A 258 41.38 -19.83 13.37
CA PRO A 258 42.52 -20.12 14.27
C PRO A 258 43.71 -20.63 13.42
N SER A 259 44.82 -19.91 13.46
CA SER A 259 46.09 -20.38 12.92
C SER A 259 46.57 -21.59 13.73
N ALA A 260 46.68 -22.72 13.07
CA ALA A 260 47.42 -23.87 13.63
C ALA A 260 48.91 -23.55 13.60
N THR A 261 49.52 -23.64 14.77
CA THR A 261 50.97 -23.70 14.91
C THR A 261 51.33 -25.13 15.30
N THR A 262 52.14 -25.74 14.43
CA THR A 262 53.02 -26.93 14.59
C THR A 262 52.83 -27.85 15.76
#